data_29e85f2b11b54b835a32182521b8bf2c
#
_entry.id   29e85f2b11b54b835a32182521b8bf2c
#
_cell.length_a   1.000
_cell.length_b   1.000
_cell.length_c   1.000
_cell.angle_alpha   90.00
_cell.angle_beta   90.00
_cell.angle_gamma   90.00
#
_symmetry.space_group_name_H-M   'P 1'
#
loop_
_entity.id
_entity.type
_entity.pdbx_description
1 polymer ?
#
loop_
_entity_poly.entity_id
_entity_poly.type
_entity_poly.pdbx_seq_one_letter_code
_entity_poly.pdbx_strand_id
1 'polypeptide(L)'
;ISTWYLVPGILVIVVGAASTMMSAIVIAREWERGTMAAIFATPASPLEIFLAKWLSYWTIAFGGSLLSLCTSFLVFGQPLRGSIAGVLAILLTLTAMGTALGLFISAKVKNQFLAIELAVVLAYMPSLMLSGFLFDLRSVPVWIEFVGRLLPPTYAVEAFKQCFLAGDGPILWRNVGILCCWAALFFCMAVRVLRKRPPVTVPDKSEPK
;
A
#
# COMPACT_ATOMS: atom_id res chain seq x y z
N ILE A 1 -3.39 16.94 23.71
CA ILE A 1 -2.97 16.59 22.32
C ILE A 1 -4.08 17.11 21.41
N SER A 2 -3.79 18.11 20.58
CA SER A 2 -4.84 18.69 19.73
C SER A 2 -5.30 17.67 18.68
N THR A 3 -6.61 17.55 18.48
CA THR A 3 -7.25 16.70 17.45
C THR A 3 -6.64 16.93 16.07
N TRP A 4 -6.17 18.12 15.78
CA TRP A 4 -5.56 18.52 14.53
C TRP A 4 -4.21 17.85 14.25
N TYR A 5 -3.51 17.37 15.29
CA TYR A 5 -2.25 16.63 15.14
C TYR A 5 -2.49 15.13 14.89
N LEU A 6 -3.59 14.58 15.43
CA LEU A 6 -3.89 13.14 15.35
C LEU A 6 -4.57 12.76 14.03
N VAL A 7 -5.49 13.58 13.52
CA VAL A 7 -6.31 13.24 12.35
C VAL A 7 -5.48 12.95 11.08
N PRO A 8 -4.45 13.76 10.72
CA PRO A 8 -3.61 13.43 9.56
C PRO A 8 -2.91 12.08 9.67
N GLY A 9 -2.44 11.73 10.87
CA GLY A 9 -1.79 10.45 11.12
C GLY A 9 -2.75 9.26 11.01
N ILE A 10 -3.95 9.37 11.59
CA ILE A 10 -4.99 8.33 11.49
C ILE A 10 -5.38 8.12 10.03
N LEU A 11 -5.55 9.20 9.26
CA LEU A 11 -5.94 9.13 7.86
C LEU A 11 -4.91 8.33 7.04
N VAL A 12 -3.61 8.59 7.22
CA VAL A 12 -2.54 7.84 6.55
C VAL A 12 -2.58 6.37 6.91
N ILE A 13 -2.76 6.04 8.20
CA ILE A 13 -2.79 4.66 8.67
C ILE A 13 -4.00 3.92 8.09
N VAL A 14 -5.18 4.52 8.15
CA VAL A 14 -6.41 3.91 7.63
C VAL A 14 -6.35 3.71 6.13
N VAL A 15 -5.93 4.72 5.36
CA VAL A 15 -5.79 4.64 3.90
C VAL A 15 -4.71 3.62 3.51
N GLY A 16 -3.57 3.63 4.17
CA GLY A 16 -2.47 2.69 3.92
C GLY A 16 -2.87 1.25 4.22
N ALA A 17 -3.50 1.00 5.37
CA ALA A 17 -3.99 -0.32 5.75
C ALA A 17 -5.09 -0.82 4.80
N ALA A 18 -6.10 0.01 4.52
CA ALA A 18 -7.21 -0.35 3.64
C ALA A 18 -6.74 -0.70 2.21
N SER A 19 -5.86 0.12 1.62
CA SER A 19 -5.31 -0.13 0.29
C SER A 19 -4.52 -1.43 0.21
N THR A 20 -3.72 -1.74 1.25
CA THR A 20 -2.92 -2.96 1.33
C THR A 20 -3.82 -4.20 1.54
N MET A 21 -4.78 -4.13 2.46
CA MET A 21 -5.68 -5.26 2.75
C MET A 21 -6.57 -5.60 1.56
N MET A 22 -7.18 -4.61 0.89
CA MET A 22 -8.01 -4.83 -0.30
C MET A 22 -7.23 -5.55 -1.40
N SER A 23 -6.00 -5.15 -1.65
CA SER A 23 -5.17 -5.73 -2.71
C SER A 23 -4.53 -7.06 -2.31
N ALA A 24 -4.35 -7.33 -1.02
CA ALA A 24 -3.80 -8.60 -0.53
C ALA A 24 -4.69 -9.82 -0.83
N ILE A 25 -5.98 -9.63 -1.02
CA ILE A 25 -6.91 -10.71 -1.32
C ILE A 25 -6.87 -11.12 -2.80
N VAL A 26 -6.51 -10.23 -3.69
CA VAL A 26 -6.80 -10.30 -5.13
C VAL A 26 -6.24 -11.54 -5.81
N ILE A 27 -4.94 -11.73 -5.73
CA ILE A 27 -4.25 -12.86 -6.40
C ILE A 27 -4.43 -14.14 -5.58
N ALA A 28 -4.43 -14.06 -4.26
CA ALA A 28 -4.65 -15.19 -3.37
C ALA A 28 -6.00 -15.85 -3.62
N ARG A 29 -7.07 -15.05 -3.84
CA ARG A 29 -8.40 -15.53 -4.18
C ARG A 29 -8.41 -16.35 -5.47
N GLU A 30 -7.66 -15.93 -6.48
CA GLU A 30 -7.60 -16.66 -7.75
C GLU A 30 -6.86 -17.99 -7.62
N TRP A 31 -5.84 -18.03 -6.75
CA TRP A 31 -5.17 -19.27 -6.42
C TRP A 31 -6.08 -20.26 -5.69
N GLU A 32 -6.85 -19.79 -4.70
CA GLU A 32 -7.78 -20.65 -3.95
C GLU A 32 -8.94 -21.17 -4.81
N ARG A 33 -9.41 -20.35 -5.75
CA ARG A 33 -10.51 -20.73 -6.67
C ARG A 33 -10.04 -21.56 -7.86
N GLY A 34 -8.73 -21.76 -8.04
CA GLY A 34 -8.17 -22.48 -9.18
C GLY A 34 -8.25 -21.71 -10.51
N THR A 35 -8.73 -20.46 -10.51
CA THR A 35 -8.88 -19.64 -11.73
C THR A 35 -7.55 -19.12 -12.25
N MET A 36 -6.49 -19.21 -11.46
CA MET A 36 -5.15 -18.76 -11.87
C MET A 36 -4.61 -19.51 -13.08
N ALA A 37 -4.94 -20.81 -13.24
CA ALA A 37 -4.58 -21.60 -14.39
C ALA A 37 -5.23 -21.06 -15.69
N ALA A 38 -6.48 -20.63 -15.63
CA ALA A 38 -7.17 -20.01 -16.76
C ALA A 38 -6.55 -18.68 -17.17
N ILE A 39 -6.10 -17.86 -16.18
CA ILE A 39 -5.40 -16.60 -16.44
C ILE A 39 -4.07 -16.85 -17.15
N PHE A 40 -3.30 -17.86 -16.72
CA PHE A 40 -2.05 -18.21 -17.37
C PHE A 40 -2.21 -18.86 -18.76
N ALA A 41 -3.39 -19.38 -19.07
CA ALA A 41 -3.72 -19.88 -20.41
C ALA A 41 -4.00 -18.74 -21.43
N THR A 42 -4.18 -17.50 -20.95
CA THR A 42 -4.32 -16.34 -21.83
C THR A 42 -2.96 -15.91 -22.40
N PRO A 43 -2.91 -15.30 -23.60
CA PRO A 43 -1.66 -14.81 -24.19
C PRO A 43 -1.08 -13.58 -23.48
N ALA A 44 -1.68 -13.13 -22.38
CA ALA A 44 -1.24 -11.96 -21.63
C ALA A 44 0.04 -12.23 -20.85
N SER A 45 0.97 -11.29 -20.90
CA SER A 45 2.19 -11.37 -20.11
C SER A 45 1.92 -11.23 -18.60
N PRO A 46 2.75 -11.82 -17.73
CA PRO A 46 2.61 -11.64 -16.27
C PRO A 46 2.61 -10.18 -15.84
N LEU A 47 3.31 -9.31 -16.55
CA LEU A 47 3.35 -7.87 -16.29
C LEU A 47 2.00 -7.23 -16.60
N GLU A 48 1.36 -7.57 -17.71
CA GLU A 48 0.05 -7.02 -18.09
C GLU A 48 -1.03 -7.44 -17.10
N ILE A 49 -1.03 -8.71 -16.70
CA ILE A 49 -1.96 -9.24 -15.70
C ILE A 49 -1.80 -8.48 -14.37
N PHE A 50 -0.56 -8.31 -13.94
CA PHE A 50 -0.27 -7.61 -12.70
C PHE A 50 -0.64 -6.12 -12.77
N LEU A 51 -0.29 -5.45 -13.88
CA LEU A 51 -0.56 -4.03 -14.09
C LEU A 51 -2.07 -3.76 -14.12
N ALA A 52 -2.85 -4.60 -14.81
CA ALA A 52 -4.30 -4.47 -14.87
C ALA A 52 -4.93 -4.57 -13.49
N LYS A 53 -4.52 -5.55 -12.67
CA LYS A 53 -4.98 -5.71 -11.30
C LYS A 53 -4.56 -4.55 -10.42
N TRP A 54 -3.27 -4.17 -10.48
CA TRP A 54 -2.75 -3.07 -9.69
C TRP A 54 -3.48 -1.76 -9.99
N LEU A 55 -3.67 -1.42 -11.26
CA LEU A 55 -4.33 -0.19 -11.67
C LEU A 55 -5.81 -0.16 -11.22
N SER A 56 -6.53 -1.27 -11.36
CA SER A 56 -7.93 -1.37 -10.93
C SER A 56 -8.09 -1.16 -9.43
N TYR A 57 -7.30 -1.84 -8.62
CA TYR A 57 -7.38 -1.72 -7.16
C TYR A 57 -6.80 -0.41 -6.63
N TRP A 58 -5.76 0.12 -7.28
CA TRP A 58 -5.23 1.45 -6.98
C TRP A 58 -6.27 2.55 -7.21
N THR A 59 -7.01 2.49 -8.32
CA THR A 59 -8.08 3.46 -8.61
C THR A 59 -9.18 3.44 -7.54
N ILE A 60 -9.59 2.24 -7.10
CA ILE A 60 -10.57 2.07 -6.02
C ILE A 60 -10.01 2.60 -4.69
N ALA A 61 -8.79 2.25 -4.35
CA ALA A 61 -8.14 2.70 -3.13
C ALA A 61 -7.95 4.23 -3.10
N PHE A 62 -7.57 4.80 -4.25
CA PHE A 62 -7.44 6.25 -4.39
C PHE A 62 -8.79 6.96 -4.26
N GLY A 63 -9.86 6.45 -4.91
CA GLY A 63 -11.22 6.96 -4.74
C GLY A 63 -11.70 6.91 -3.27
N GLY A 64 -11.47 5.80 -2.58
CA GLY A 64 -11.75 5.67 -1.15
C GLY A 64 -10.94 6.63 -0.28
N SER A 65 -9.69 6.88 -0.62
CA SER A 65 -8.83 7.85 0.09
C SER A 65 -9.32 9.29 -0.08
N LEU A 66 -9.83 9.66 -1.25
CA LEU A 66 -10.45 10.96 -1.48
C LEU A 66 -11.72 11.14 -0.65
N LEU A 67 -12.57 10.11 -0.56
CA LEU A 67 -13.74 10.16 0.32
C LEU A 67 -13.35 10.32 1.79
N SER A 68 -12.33 9.60 2.25
CA SER A 68 -11.80 9.73 3.60
C SER A 68 -11.25 11.12 3.87
N LEU A 69 -10.57 11.72 2.90
CA LEU A 69 -10.08 13.09 2.97
C LEU A 69 -11.23 14.09 3.05
N CYS A 70 -12.24 13.98 2.18
CA CYS A 70 -13.43 14.85 2.20
C CYS A 70 -14.15 14.75 3.55
N THR A 71 -14.35 13.55 4.06
CA THR A 71 -14.96 13.33 5.37
C THR A 71 -14.13 13.98 6.49
N SER A 72 -12.81 13.88 6.42
CA SER A 72 -11.90 14.52 7.38
C SER A 72 -12.06 16.04 7.40
N PHE A 73 -12.18 16.68 6.25
CA PHE A 73 -12.43 18.12 6.18
C PHE A 73 -13.80 18.52 6.70
N LEU A 74 -14.85 17.77 6.33
CA LEU A 74 -16.22 18.10 6.72
C LEU A 74 -16.49 17.91 8.23
N VAL A 75 -15.96 16.83 8.80
CA VAL A 75 -16.23 16.46 10.20
C VAL A 75 -15.30 17.18 11.18
N PHE A 76 -14.00 17.28 10.85
CA PHE A 76 -13.01 17.82 11.76
C PHE A 76 -12.61 19.27 11.47
N GLY A 77 -13.09 19.88 10.38
CA GLY A 77 -12.78 21.27 10.03
C GLY A 77 -11.30 21.58 9.97
N GLN A 78 -10.51 20.65 9.45
CA GLN A 78 -9.04 20.75 9.47
C GLN A 78 -8.53 21.91 8.61
N PRO A 79 -7.65 22.77 9.15
CA PRO A 79 -7.00 23.78 8.31
C PRO A 79 -5.98 23.12 7.39
N LEU A 80 -6.14 23.28 6.09
CA LEU A 80 -5.13 22.93 5.10
C LEU A 80 -4.22 24.14 4.91
N ARG A 81 -2.96 24.05 5.37
CA ARG A 81 -1.97 25.12 5.18
C ARG A 81 -1.12 24.90 3.92
N GLY A 82 -1.03 23.65 3.46
CA GLY A 82 -0.35 23.28 2.23
C GLY A 82 -1.27 23.29 1.01
N SER A 83 -0.71 22.95 -0.16
CA SER A 83 -1.48 22.86 -1.39
C SER A 83 -2.32 21.58 -1.47
N ILE A 84 -3.49 21.66 -2.08
CA ILE A 84 -4.30 20.48 -2.42
C ILE A 84 -3.50 19.49 -3.28
N ALA A 85 -2.64 20.02 -4.18
CA ALA A 85 -1.77 19.18 -5.00
C ALA A 85 -0.80 18.33 -4.17
N GLY A 86 -0.24 18.88 -3.09
CA GLY A 86 0.61 18.13 -2.16
C GLY A 86 -0.13 17.00 -1.48
N VAL A 87 -1.34 17.24 -0.97
CA VAL A 87 -2.18 16.21 -0.36
C VAL A 87 -2.53 15.10 -1.36
N LEU A 88 -2.92 15.48 -2.58
CA LEU A 88 -3.24 14.52 -3.63
C LEU A 88 -2.02 13.68 -4.03
N ALA A 89 -0.84 14.28 -4.13
CA ALA A 89 0.40 13.56 -4.43
C ALA A 89 0.72 12.52 -3.35
N ILE A 90 0.54 12.87 -2.08
CA ILE A 90 0.75 11.91 -0.98
C ILE A 90 -0.27 10.76 -1.05
N LEU A 91 -1.56 11.05 -1.26
CA LEU A 91 -2.59 10.03 -1.37
C LEU A 91 -2.36 9.10 -2.55
N LEU A 92 -2.01 9.65 -3.71
CA LEU A 92 -1.67 8.88 -4.91
C LEU A 92 -0.52 7.91 -4.65
N THR A 93 0.56 8.39 -4.06
CA THR A 93 1.76 7.56 -3.80
C THR A 93 1.55 6.57 -2.67
N LEU A 94 0.85 6.95 -1.61
CA LEU A 94 0.53 6.08 -0.49
C LEU A 94 -0.37 4.91 -0.92
N THR A 95 -1.44 5.20 -1.67
CA THR A 95 -2.34 4.15 -2.18
C THR A 95 -1.67 3.28 -3.24
N ALA A 96 -0.81 3.84 -4.10
CA ALA A 96 -0.02 3.10 -5.07
C ALA A 96 0.94 2.11 -4.38
N MET A 97 1.63 2.57 -3.34
CA MET A 97 2.52 1.74 -2.54
C MET A 97 1.74 0.65 -1.79
N GLY A 98 0.65 1.00 -1.10
CA GLY A 98 -0.17 0.05 -0.35
C GLY A 98 -0.74 -1.05 -1.25
N THR A 99 -1.28 -0.69 -2.42
CA THR A 99 -1.79 -1.67 -3.39
C THR A 99 -0.68 -2.55 -3.96
N ALA A 100 0.50 -2.02 -4.24
CA ALA A 100 1.64 -2.80 -4.71
C ALA A 100 2.13 -3.80 -3.65
N LEU A 101 2.23 -3.37 -2.38
CA LEU A 101 2.58 -4.22 -1.25
C LEU A 101 1.55 -5.35 -1.05
N GLY A 102 0.25 -5.03 -1.05
CA GLY A 102 -0.81 -6.02 -0.89
C GLY A 102 -0.80 -7.06 -2.00
N LEU A 103 -0.66 -6.64 -3.27
CA LEU A 103 -0.55 -7.57 -4.40
C LEU A 103 0.72 -8.45 -4.31
N PHE A 104 1.84 -7.91 -3.82
CA PHE A 104 3.05 -8.69 -3.58
C PHE A 104 2.81 -9.78 -2.54
N ILE A 105 2.19 -9.45 -1.40
CA ILE A 105 1.83 -10.42 -0.35
C ILE A 105 0.89 -11.47 -0.93
N SER A 106 -0.14 -11.05 -1.65
CA SER A 106 -1.14 -11.91 -2.30
C SER A 106 -0.53 -12.92 -3.26
N ALA A 107 0.40 -12.46 -4.10
CA ALA A 107 1.09 -13.31 -5.07
C ALA A 107 1.98 -14.37 -4.40
N LYS A 108 2.55 -14.05 -3.24
CA LYS A 108 3.48 -14.94 -2.53
C LYS A 108 2.76 -15.98 -1.69
N VAL A 109 1.69 -15.60 -1.01
CA VAL A 109 1.04 -16.42 0.04
C VAL A 109 0.02 -17.41 -0.52
N LYS A 110 -0.71 -17.08 -1.58
CA LYS A 110 -1.73 -17.91 -2.26
C LYS A 110 -2.95 -18.32 -1.39
N ASN A 111 -3.07 -17.79 -0.19
CA ASN A 111 -4.18 -18.02 0.73
C ASN A 111 -4.73 -16.68 1.18
N GLN A 112 -6.05 -16.46 1.06
CA GLN A 112 -6.68 -15.18 1.36
C GLN A 112 -6.55 -14.78 2.82
N PHE A 113 -6.84 -15.71 3.72
CA PHE A 113 -6.79 -15.43 5.16
C PHE A 113 -5.39 -15.02 5.60
N LEU A 114 -4.39 -15.80 5.23
CA LEU A 114 -3.00 -15.54 5.57
C LEU A 114 -2.47 -14.26 4.89
N ALA A 115 -2.95 -13.95 3.67
CA ALA A 115 -2.56 -12.71 2.97
C ALA A 115 -3.11 -11.46 3.68
N ILE A 116 -4.35 -11.50 4.19
CA ILE A 116 -4.93 -10.41 4.99
C ILE A 116 -4.17 -10.25 6.30
N GLU A 117 -3.91 -11.34 7.00
CA GLU A 117 -3.20 -11.33 8.27
C GLU A 117 -1.80 -10.73 8.13
N LEU A 118 -1.04 -11.14 7.12
CA LEU A 118 0.27 -10.57 6.81
C LEU A 118 0.19 -9.10 6.37
N ALA A 119 -0.85 -8.71 5.62
CA ALA A 119 -1.06 -7.30 5.26
C ALA A 119 -1.30 -6.44 6.50
N VAL A 120 -2.11 -6.91 7.45
CA VAL A 120 -2.33 -6.21 8.73
C VAL A 120 -1.03 -6.12 9.52
N VAL A 121 -0.30 -7.21 9.68
CA VAL A 121 0.95 -7.23 10.44
C VAL A 121 2.03 -6.36 9.80
N LEU A 122 2.20 -6.44 8.48
CA LEU A 122 3.27 -5.72 7.77
C LEU A 122 2.94 -4.25 7.49
N ALA A 123 1.67 -3.92 7.21
CA ALA A 123 1.29 -2.55 6.87
C ALA A 123 0.77 -1.76 8.09
N TYR A 124 -0.01 -2.40 8.96
CA TYR A 124 -0.70 -1.70 10.04
C TYR A 124 0.13 -1.60 11.31
N MET A 125 0.74 -2.71 11.78
CA MET A 125 1.52 -2.72 13.02
C MET A 125 2.73 -1.77 12.98
N PRO A 126 3.56 -1.77 11.95
CA PRO A 126 4.66 -0.81 11.87
C PRO A 126 4.17 0.62 11.71
N SER A 127 3.06 0.82 10.98
CA SER A 127 2.47 2.14 10.79
C SER A 127 2.00 2.75 12.11
N LEU A 128 1.36 1.97 12.97
CA LEU A 128 0.91 2.43 14.28
C LEU A 128 2.08 2.73 15.23
N MET A 129 3.04 1.82 15.32
CA MET A 129 4.10 1.88 16.33
C MET A 129 5.23 2.84 15.94
N LEU A 130 5.63 2.84 14.68
CA LEU A 130 6.89 3.44 14.23
C LEU A 130 6.71 4.67 13.32
N SER A 131 5.47 5.06 13.00
CA SER A 131 5.21 6.24 12.15
C SER A 131 5.35 7.59 12.85
N GLY A 132 5.73 7.60 14.13
CA GLY A 132 5.74 8.82 14.94
C GLY A 132 4.35 9.35 15.25
N PHE A 133 3.30 8.51 15.06
CA PHE A 133 1.93 8.87 15.34
C PHE A 133 1.59 8.73 16.83
N LEU A 134 1.85 7.57 17.43
CA LEU A 134 1.61 7.29 18.85
C LEU A 134 2.78 7.68 19.73
N PHE A 135 3.99 7.47 19.25
CA PHE A 135 5.21 7.76 20.00
C PHE A 135 6.08 8.72 19.19
N ASP A 136 6.62 9.75 19.85
CA ASP A 136 7.65 10.58 19.23
C ASP A 136 8.90 9.71 19.01
N LEU A 137 9.30 9.55 17.75
CA LEU A 137 10.49 8.77 17.37
C LEU A 137 11.77 9.24 18.06
N ARG A 138 11.78 10.49 18.57
CA ARG A 138 12.91 11.04 19.34
C ARG A 138 12.98 10.50 20.77
N SER A 139 11.89 9.92 21.26
CA SER A 139 11.79 9.39 22.63
C SER A 139 12.03 7.88 22.72
N VAL A 140 12.30 7.21 21.58
CA VAL A 140 12.58 5.77 21.52
C VAL A 140 14.06 5.48 21.34
N PRO A 141 14.54 4.27 21.69
CA PRO A 141 15.92 3.88 21.46
C PRO A 141 16.33 4.01 19.98
N VAL A 142 17.58 4.37 19.74
CA VAL A 142 18.13 4.70 18.40
C VAL A 142 17.88 3.58 17.36
N TRP A 143 17.92 2.33 17.77
CA TRP A 143 17.66 1.19 16.87
C TRP A 143 16.19 1.10 16.43
N ILE A 144 15.21 1.48 17.28
CA ILE A 144 13.79 1.55 16.93
C ILE A 144 13.55 2.74 15.99
N GLU A 145 14.19 3.87 16.25
CA GLU A 145 14.16 5.03 15.36
C GLU A 145 14.69 4.68 13.96
N PHE A 146 15.80 3.94 13.89
CA PHE A 146 16.38 3.51 12.61
C PHE A 146 15.40 2.61 11.82
N VAL A 147 14.78 1.62 12.47
CA VAL A 147 13.78 0.75 11.83
C VAL A 147 12.56 1.55 11.43
N GLY A 148 12.07 2.46 12.27
CA GLY A 148 10.94 3.33 11.97
C GLY A 148 11.17 4.22 10.76
N ARG A 149 12.38 4.78 10.63
CA ARG A 149 12.79 5.60 9.47
C ARG A 149 12.98 4.79 8.19
N LEU A 150 13.17 3.47 8.29
CA LEU A 150 13.23 2.61 7.10
C LEU A 150 11.83 2.31 6.54
N LEU A 151 10.79 2.42 7.34
CA LEU A 151 9.43 2.04 6.96
C LEU A 151 8.72 3.14 6.14
N PRO A 152 8.06 2.76 5.02
CA PRO A 152 7.36 3.71 4.16
C PRO A 152 6.27 4.53 4.85
N PRO A 153 5.46 3.97 5.79
CA PRO A 153 4.41 4.72 6.46
C PRO A 153 4.89 5.96 7.24
N THR A 154 6.12 5.92 7.75
CA THR A 154 6.72 7.04 8.48
C THR A 154 6.81 8.29 7.59
N TYR A 155 7.27 8.11 6.35
CA TYR A 155 7.37 9.20 5.38
C TYR A 155 6.00 9.74 4.96
N ALA A 156 4.99 8.87 4.87
CA ALA A 156 3.63 9.28 4.57
C ALA A 156 3.03 10.13 5.71
N VAL A 157 3.18 9.69 6.97
CA VAL A 157 2.70 10.45 8.13
C VAL A 157 3.42 11.80 8.25
N GLU A 158 4.74 11.84 8.05
CA GLU A 158 5.53 13.07 8.08
C GLU A 158 5.08 14.05 6.99
N ALA A 159 4.90 13.56 5.75
CA ALA A 159 4.44 14.37 4.63
C ALA A 159 3.04 14.94 4.87
N PHE A 160 2.11 14.12 5.38
CA PHE A 160 0.76 14.58 5.72
C PHE A 160 0.77 15.63 6.83
N LYS A 161 1.47 15.37 7.94
CA LYS A 161 1.58 16.32 9.03
C LYS A 161 2.16 17.65 8.55
N GLN A 162 3.18 17.60 7.70
CA GLN A 162 3.78 18.80 7.14
C GLN A 162 2.77 19.57 6.30
N CYS A 163 2.08 18.92 5.37
CA CYS A 163 1.11 19.55 4.48
C CYS A 163 -0.04 20.23 5.26
N PHE A 164 -0.53 19.60 6.32
CA PHE A 164 -1.62 20.15 7.13
C PHE A 164 -1.18 21.24 8.10
N LEU A 165 0.00 21.13 8.71
CA LEU A 165 0.44 21.98 9.81
C LEU A 165 1.42 23.09 9.40
N ALA A 166 2.34 22.78 8.48
CA ALA A 166 3.44 23.68 8.13
C ALA A 166 3.35 24.25 6.70
N GLY A 167 2.54 23.64 5.83
CA GLY A 167 2.46 24.00 4.42
C GLY A 167 3.42 23.21 3.53
N ASP A 168 3.45 23.55 2.23
CA ASP A 168 4.30 22.88 1.25
C ASP A 168 5.77 23.24 1.47
N GLY A 169 6.62 22.20 1.52
CA GLY A 169 8.05 22.36 1.70
C GLY A 169 8.85 21.28 0.96
N PRO A 170 10.17 21.41 0.87
CA PRO A 170 11.04 20.45 0.17
C PRO A 170 10.96 19.04 0.80
N ILE A 171 10.64 18.93 2.08
CA ILE A 171 10.50 17.67 2.80
C ILE A 171 9.30 16.88 2.27
N LEU A 172 8.19 17.54 1.90
CA LEU A 172 7.01 16.92 1.34
C LEU A 172 7.35 16.19 0.03
N TRP A 173 8.00 16.88 -0.91
CA TRP A 173 8.36 16.30 -2.20
C TRP A 173 9.43 15.22 -2.09
N ARG A 174 10.36 15.36 -1.15
CA ARG A 174 11.31 14.29 -0.80
C ARG A 174 10.59 13.03 -0.33
N ASN A 175 9.64 13.16 0.57
CA ASN A 175 8.89 12.04 1.13
C ASN A 175 7.98 11.38 0.08
N VAL A 176 7.35 12.17 -0.79
CA VAL A 176 6.60 11.66 -1.96
C VAL A 176 7.52 10.85 -2.89
N GLY A 177 8.73 11.34 -3.16
CA GLY A 177 9.73 10.61 -3.94
C GLY A 177 10.13 9.28 -3.32
N ILE A 178 10.33 9.24 -2.00
CA ILE A 178 10.64 8.01 -1.26
C ILE A 178 9.48 7.01 -1.34
N LEU A 179 8.23 7.47 -1.19
CA LEU A 179 7.06 6.63 -1.34
C LEU A 179 6.91 6.06 -2.76
N CYS A 180 7.22 6.86 -3.80
CA CYS A 180 7.28 6.38 -5.18
C CYS A 180 8.33 5.28 -5.36
N CYS A 181 9.52 5.43 -4.78
CA CYS A 181 10.56 4.41 -4.82
C CYS A 181 10.11 3.10 -4.16
N TRP A 182 9.46 3.18 -3.00
CA TRP A 182 8.90 2.01 -2.34
C TRP A 182 7.76 1.36 -3.15
N ALA A 183 6.88 2.15 -3.76
CA ALA A 183 5.83 1.64 -4.64
C ALA A 183 6.43 0.89 -5.84
N ALA A 184 7.44 1.45 -6.50
CA ALA A 184 8.15 0.82 -7.59
C ALA A 184 8.88 -0.47 -7.15
N LEU A 185 9.50 -0.47 -5.98
CA LEU A 185 10.16 -1.65 -5.41
C LEU A 185 9.17 -2.80 -5.21
N PHE A 186 8.06 -2.55 -4.52
CA PHE A 186 7.04 -3.58 -4.28
C PHE A 186 6.39 -4.05 -5.57
N PHE A 187 6.14 -3.15 -6.50
CA PHE A 187 5.63 -3.48 -7.83
C PHE A 187 6.59 -4.43 -8.57
N CYS A 188 7.87 -4.10 -8.64
CA CYS A 188 8.88 -4.95 -9.28
C CYS A 188 9.01 -6.32 -8.59
N MET A 189 8.97 -6.35 -7.26
CA MET A 189 9.02 -7.59 -6.49
C MET A 189 7.80 -8.49 -6.79
N ALA A 190 6.61 -7.89 -6.86
CA ALA A 190 5.39 -8.61 -7.15
C ALA A 190 5.38 -9.22 -8.56
N VAL A 191 5.78 -8.45 -9.56
CA VAL A 191 5.92 -8.94 -10.95
C VAL A 191 6.93 -10.09 -11.05
N ARG A 192 8.06 -9.99 -10.33
CA ARG A 192 9.07 -11.07 -10.30
C ARG A 192 8.54 -12.35 -9.67
N VAL A 193 7.70 -12.26 -8.65
CA VAL A 193 7.09 -13.44 -8.01
C VAL A 193 6.13 -14.14 -8.96
N LEU A 194 5.34 -13.41 -9.74
CA LEU A 194 4.46 -13.99 -10.76
C LEU A 194 5.27 -14.65 -11.90
N ARG A 195 6.36 -14.04 -12.30
CA ARG A 195 7.18 -14.50 -13.45
C ARG A 195 7.93 -15.80 -13.20
N LYS A 196 8.21 -16.16 -11.95
CA LYS A 196 8.95 -17.38 -11.56
C LYS A 196 8.12 -18.67 -11.58
N ARG A 197 6.86 -18.64 -12.04
CA ARG A 197 6.00 -19.82 -12.07
C ARG A 197 5.91 -20.33 -13.50
N PRO A 198 6.39 -21.57 -13.77
CA PRO A 198 6.23 -22.19 -15.07
C PRO A 198 4.73 -22.36 -15.37
N PRO A 199 4.32 -22.31 -16.66
CA PRO A 199 2.96 -22.66 -17.03
C PRO A 199 2.67 -24.05 -16.49
N VAL A 200 1.47 -24.24 -15.95
CA VAL A 200 0.98 -25.54 -15.51
C VAL A 200 1.00 -26.43 -16.76
N THR A 201 1.92 -27.37 -16.85
CA THR A 201 1.85 -28.44 -17.83
C THR A 201 0.59 -29.23 -17.51
N VAL A 202 -0.45 -29.05 -18.32
CA VAL A 202 -1.64 -29.91 -18.28
C VAL A 202 -1.11 -31.32 -18.57
N PRO A 203 -1.32 -32.31 -17.69
CA PRO A 203 -0.92 -33.69 -17.99
C PRO A 203 -1.60 -34.07 -19.30
N ASP A 204 -0.80 -34.50 -20.25
CA ASP A 204 -1.28 -35.02 -21.53
C ASP A 204 -2.16 -36.24 -21.20
N LYS A 205 -3.45 -36.12 -21.49
CA LYS A 205 -4.42 -37.24 -21.33
C LYS A 205 -4.25 -38.32 -22.40
N SER A 206 -3.17 -38.29 -23.18
CA SER A 206 -2.93 -39.22 -24.27
C SER A 206 -2.08 -40.42 -23.89
N GLU A 207 -1.67 -40.64 -22.63
CA GLU A 207 -1.10 -41.94 -22.22
C GLU A 207 -2.22 -42.94 -21.94
N PRO A 208 -2.41 -43.94 -22.82
CA PRO A 208 -3.30 -45.06 -22.55
C PRO A 208 -2.70 -45.95 -21.45
N LYS A 209 -3.55 -46.40 -20.53
CA LYS A 209 -3.23 -47.40 -19.52
C LYS A 209 -3.02 -48.76 -20.15
#